data_12c62560c2276511b8c027defa218b01
#
_entry.id   12c62560c2276511b8c027defa218b01
#
_cell.length_a   1.000
_cell.length_b   1.000
_cell.length_c   1.000
_cell.angle_alpha   90.00
_cell.angle_beta   90.00
_cell.angle_gamma   90.00
#
_symmetry.space_group_name_H-M   'P 1'
#
loop_
_entity.id
_entity.type
_entity.pdbx_description
1 polymer ?
#
loop_
_entity_poly.entity_id
_entity_poly.type
_entity_poly.pdbx_seq_one_letter_code
_entity_poly.pdbx_strand_id
1 'polypeptide(L)'
;MKKTLITLIALAGIAHADFIWNGGESITQELWQTESSWSITGSDSWPSAGTGPGTPNSNAWSLISVSGASGSISQLEGWTLKLALQNGADLTVGNVKKFQGGCSIDIDQSSTLTFNSYDGGNDGERTTLNNYGTFNLAYTKSQGGGGFYVNLGATGIMNLTS
;
A
#
# COMPACT_ATOMS: atom_id res chain seq x y z
N MET A 1 20.96 7.93 -21.61
CA MET A 1 20.16 6.95 -20.84
C MET A 1 20.69 6.93 -19.41
N LYS A 2 19.99 7.55 -18.45
CA LYS A 2 20.36 7.55 -17.04
C LYS A 2 19.82 6.25 -16.42
N LYS A 3 20.70 5.36 -16.00
CA LYS A 3 20.32 4.17 -15.22
C LYS A 3 20.05 4.64 -13.78
N THR A 4 18.79 4.68 -13.39
CA THR A 4 18.40 4.92 -12.01
C THR A 4 18.76 3.67 -11.19
N LEU A 5 19.69 3.83 -10.27
CA LEU A 5 20.08 2.77 -9.33
C LEU A 5 18.98 2.70 -8.25
N ILE A 6 18.18 1.64 -8.30
CA ILE A 6 17.21 1.34 -7.23
C ILE A 6 18.00 0.79 -6.05
N THR A 7 18.12 1.56 -4.99
CA THR A 7 18.71 1.07 -3.73
C THR A 7 17.66 0.24 -3.02
N LEU A 8 17.78 -1.08 -3.13
CA LEU A 8 16.98 -2.04 -2.39
C LEU A 8 17.45 -2.04 -0.92
N ILE A 9 16.64 -1.52 -0.02
CA ILE A 9 16.90 -1.66 1.42
C ILE A 9 16.45 -3.07 1.80
N ALA A 10 17.41 -3.99 1.89
CA ALA A 10 17.16 -5.33 2.39
C ALA A 10 16.97 -5.29 3.91
N LEU A 11 15.73 -5.40 4.36
CA LEU A 11 15.42 -5.71 5.76
C LEU A 11 15.51 -7.24 5.92
N ALA A 12 16.57 -7.73 6.57
CA ALA A 12 16.72 -9.14 6.89
C ALA A 12 15.68 -9.52 7.96
N GLY A 13 14.72 -10.37 7.63
CA GLY A 13 13.82 -10.98 8.61
C GLY A 13 12.56 -11.56 7.97
N ILE A 14 12.50 -12.88 7.87
CA ILE A 14 11.39 -13.72 7.41
C ILE A 14 11.05 -13.49 5.90
N ALA A 15 11.19 -14.55 5.10
CA ALA A 15 10.94 -14.53 3.66
C ALA A 15 9.46 -14.28 3.39
N HIS A 16 9.11 -13.01 3.15
CA HIS A 16 7.79 -12.61 2.67
C HIS A 16 7.90 -12.28 1.18
N ALA A 17 6.81 -12.45 0.43
CA ALA A 17 6.80 -11.99 -0.94
C ALA A 17 6.76 -10.47 -0.98
N ASP A 18 7.62 -9.91 -1.80
CA ASP A 18 7.53 -8.52 -2.18
C ASP A 18 6.87 -8.46 -3.58
N PHE A 19 5.78 -7.72 -3.69
CA PHE A 19 5.12 -7.42 -4.94
C PHE A 19 5.57 -6.06 -5.42
N ILE A 20 6.35 -6.03 -6.48
CA ILE A 20 6.88 -4.79 -7.08
C ILE A 20 6.12 -4.51 -8.36
N TRP A 21 5.48 -3.35 -8.45
CA TRP A 21 4.71 -2.94 -9.63
C TRP A 21 5.60 -2.77 -10.86
N ASN A 22 5.25 -3.46 -11.94
CA ASN A 22 5.89 -3.40 -13.27
C ASN A 22 4.90 -3.12 -14.40
N GLY A 23 3.64 -2.88 -14.08
CA GLY A 23 2.55 -2.70 -15.04
C GLY A 23 2.59 -1.38 -15.83
N GLY A 24 3.71 -0.64 -15.73
CA GLY A 24 3.89 0.66 -16.39
C GLY A 24 3.38 1.83 -15.57
N GLU A 25 3.13 2.97 -16.24
CA GLU A 25 2.79 4.24 -15.57
C GLU A 25 1.32 4.33 -15.13
N SER A 26 0.45 3.44 -15.62
CA SER A 26 -0.97 3.44 -15.31
C SER A 26 -1.37 2.25 -14.45
N ILE A 27 -2.06 2.51 -13.34
CA ILE A 27 -2.64 1.49 -12.48
C ILE A 27 -4.13 1.43 -12.73
N THR A 28 -4.61 0.25 -13.12
CA THR A 28 -6.04 -0.06 -13.19
C THR A 28 -6.34 -1.28 -12.34
N GLN A 29 -7.61 -1.48 -11.98
CA GLN A 29 -8.03 -2.67 -11.24
C GLN A 29 -7.66 -3.97 -11.97
N GLU A 30 -7.81 -4.01 -13.30
CA GLU A 30 -7.47 -5.17 -14.11
C GLU A 30 -5.96 -5.46 -14.08
N LEU A 31 -5.12 -4.45 -14.30
CA LEU A 31 -3.67 -4.59 -14.24
C LEU A 31 -3.20 -4.97 -12.83
N TRP A 32 -3.82 -4.41 -11.79
CA TRP A 32 -3.52 -4.77 -10.40
C TRP A 32 -3.75 -6.25 -10.11
N GLN A 33 -4.75 -6.83 -10.74
CA GLN A 33 -5.13 -8.25 -10.60
C GLN A 33 -4.42 -9.17 -11.60
N THR A 34 -3.50 -8.66 -12.38
CA THR A 34 -2.76 -9.40 -13.40
C THR A 34 -1.33 -9.69 -12.92
N GLU A 35 -0.97 -10.96 -12.78
CA GLU A 35 0.34 -11.40 -12.27
C GLU A 35 1.51 -10.80 -13.04
N SER A 36 1.42 -10.72 -14.37
CA SER A 36 2.49 -10.15 -15.21
C SER A 36 2.73 -8.65 -15.00
N SER A 37 1.85 -7.95 -14.30
CA SER A 37 2.04 -6.56 -13.88
C SER A 37 2.96 -6.41 -12.66
N TRP A 38 3.43 -7.51 -12.11
CA TRP A 38 4.21 -7.54 -10.88
C TRP A 38 5.50 -8.33 -11.01
N SER A 39 6.55 -7.88 -10.36
CA SER A 39 7.68 -8.73 -10.00
C SER A 39 7.47 -9.26 -8.60
N ILE A 40 7.54 -10.57 -8.45
CA ILE A 40 7.35 -11.25 -7.18
C ILE A 40 8.71 -11.75 -6.71
N THR A 41 9.10 -11.37 -5.50
CA THR A 41 10.33 -11.85 -4.86
C THR A 41 9.98 -12.54 -3.54
N GLY A 42 10.78 -13.52 -3.14
CA GLY A 42 10.53 -14.29 -1.91
C GLY A 42 9.82 -15.61 -2.17
N SER A 43 9.19 -16.17 -1.14
CA SER A 43 8.64 -17.54 -1.15
C SER A 43 7.13 -17.59 -1.39
N ASP A 44 6.46 -16.46 -1.49
CA ASP A 44 5.02 -16.44 -1.64
C ASP A 44 4.61 -16.62 -3.12
N SER A 45 3.44 -17.20 -3.32
CA SER A 45 2.83 -17.34 -4.63
C SER A 45 1.86 -16.20 -4.91
N TRP A 46 1.57 -16.01 -6.18
CA TRP A 46 0.51 -15.10 -6.61
C TRP A 46 -0.81 -15.42 -5.90
N PRO A 47 -1.57 -14.40 -5.45
CA PRO A 47 -2.93 -14.62 -4.94
C PRO A 47 -3.81 -15.30 -5.99
N SER A 48 -4.90 -15.92 -5.56
CA SER A 48 -5.81 -16.64 -6.47
C SER A 48 -6.26 -15.79 -7.66
N ALA A 49 -6.56 -16.44 -8.79
CA ALA A 49 -6.99 -15.77 -10.02
C ALA A 49 -8.12 -14.75 -9.77
N GLY A 50 -8.00 -13.58 -10.39
CA GLY A 50 -8.95 -12.47 -10.22
C GLY A 50 -8.76 -11.65 -8.93
N THR A 51 -7.70 -11.93 -8.18
CA THR A 51 -7.30 -11.15 -7.01
C THR A 51 -5.88 -10.61 -7.25
N GLY A 52 -5.53 -9.51 -6.61
CA GLY A 52 -4.20 -8.93 -6.66
C GLY A 52 -3.59 -8.83 -5.26
N PRO A 53 -2.35 -8.34 -5.12
CA PRO A 53 -1.76 -8.11 -3.82
C PRO A 53 -2.63 -7.22 -2.94
N GLY A 54 -2.73 -7.54 -1.64
CA GLY A 54 -3.56 -6.78 -0.71
C GLY A 54 -5.07 -6.93 -0.93
N THR A 55 -5.52 -8.08 -1.44
CA THR A 55 -6.94 -8.42 -1.53
C THR A 55 -7.39 -9.36 -0.41
N PRO A 56 -8.70 -9.54 -0.19
CA PRO A 56 -9.19 -10.46 0.83
C PRO A 56 -8.57 -11.84 0.71
N ASN A 57 -8.04 -12.35 1.81
CA ASN A 57 -7.36 -13.65 1.93
C ASN A 57 -6.01 -13.77 1.21
N SER A 58 -5.44 -12.68 0.70
CA SER A 58 -4.06 -12.69 0.25
C SER A 58 -3.10 -12.66 1.45
N ASN A 59 -1.91 -13.22 1.26
CA ASN A 59 -0.91 -13.42 2.30
C ASN A 59 -0.68 -12.19 3.17
N ALA A 60 -0.79 -12.39 4.46
CA ALA A 60 -0.86 -11.36 5.49
C ALA A 60 0.42 -10.50 5.66
N TRP A 61 1.53 -10.85 4.99
CA TRP A 61 2.87 -10.29 5.29
C TRP A 61 3.56 -9.64 4.09
N SER A 62 2.83 -9.42 3.01
CA SER A 62 3.44 -8.94 1.76
C SER A 62 3.81 -7.46 1.81
N LEU A 63 4.94 -7.11 1.24
CA LEU A 63 5.27 -5.74 0.88
C LEU A 63 4.76 -5.47 -0.55
N ILE A 64 3.93 -4.46 -0.71
CA ILE A 64 3.51 -3.93 -2.01
C ILE A 64 4.27 -2.64 -2.27
N SER A 65 5.04 -2.61 -3.34
CA SER A 65 5.81 -1.44 -3.74
C SER A 65 5.34 -0.91 -5.09
N VAL A 66 4.98 0.37 -5.12
CA VAL A 66 4.56 1.10 -6.33
C VAL A 66 5.50 2.28 -6.54
N SER A 67 6.07 2.37 -7.73
CA SER A 67 7.03 3.42 -8.07
C SER A 67 6.67 4.05 -9.41
N GLY A 68 6.50 5.39 -9.43
CA GLY A 68 6.31 6.17 -10.65
C GLY A 68 5.04 5.88 -11.43
N ALA A 69 4.05 5.24 -10.82
CA ALA A 69 2.79 4.86 -11.47
C ALA A 69 1.59 5.53 -10.80
N SER A 70 0.54 5.79 -11.58
CA SER A 70 -0.66 6.48 -11.10
C SER A 70 -1.93 5.73 -11.47
N GLY A 71 -2.91 5.77 -10.59
CA GLY A 71 -4.22 5.22 -10.89
C GLY A 71 -5.03 4.79 -9.67
N SER A 72 -5.98 3.91 -9.90
CA SER A 72 -6.92 3.53 -8.83
C SER A 72 -7.22 2.04 -8.81
N ILE A 73 -7.46 1.56 -7.59
CA ILE A 73 -7.94 0.21 -7.31
C ILE A 73 -9.17 0.26 -6.41
N SER A 74 -10.00 -0.73 -6.49
CA SER A 74 -11.26 -0.74 -5.74
C SER A 74 -11.07 -1.01 -4.25
N GLN A 75 -10.12 -1.86 -3.89
CA GLN A 75 -9.97 -2.30 -2.49
C GLN A 75 -8.55 -2.75 -2.17
N LEU A 76 -8.10 -2.41 -0.96
CA LEU A 76 -7.01 -3.07 -0.24
C LEU A 76 -7.54 -3.66 1.07
N GLU A 77 -7.07 -4.84 1.40
CA GLU A 77 -7.38 -5.51 2.66
C GLU A 77 -6.15 -6.31 3.12
N GLY A 78 -5.81 -6.24 4.37
CA GLY A 78 -4.70 -7.04 4.88
C GLY A 78 -4.42 -6.83 6.37
N TRP A 79 -3.97 -7.87 7.04
CA TRP A 79 -3.72 -7.86 8.48
C TRP A 79 -2.33 -7.36 8.85
N THR A 80 -1.37 -7.49 7.94
CA THR A 80 0.03 -7.10 8.16
C THR A 80 0.66 -6.57 6.87
N LEU A 81 -0.17 -6.01 6.01
CA LEU A 81 0.24 -5.45 4.73
C LEU A 81 1.22 -4.28 4.93
N LYS A 82 2.26 -4.26 4.13
CA LYS A 82 3.17 -3.12 3.99
C LYS A 82 2.98 -2.52 2.60
N LEU A 83 2.72 -1.22 2.54
CA LEU A 83 2.55 -0.48 1.29
C LEU A 83 3.61 0.61 1.18
N ALA A 84 4.38 0.61 0.11
CA ALA A 84 5.36 1.65 -0.17
C ALA A 84 5.06 2.36 -1.49
N LEU A 85 4.95 3.68 -1.46
CA LEU A 85 4.77 4.52 -2.63
C LEU A 85 6.01 5.40 -2.82
N GLN A 86 6.58 5.38 -4.03
CA GLN A 86 7.86 6.01 -4.33
C GLN A 86 7.88 6.66 -5.71
N ASN A 87 8.78 7.63 -5.88
CA ASN A 87 9.10 8.25 -7.18
C ASN A 87 7.90 8.84 -7.90
N GLY A 88 7.04 9.55 -7.20
CA GLY A 88 5.86 10.18 -7.78
C GLY A 88 4.69 9.25 -8.03
N ALA A 89 4.63 8.12 -7.33
CA ALA A 89 3.45 7.26 -7.39
C ALA A 89 2.21 7.99 -6.86
N ASP A 90 1.08 7.82 -7.54
CA ASP A 90 -0.22 8.38 -7.13
C ASP A 90 -1.28 7.27 -7.14
N LEU A 91 -1.56 6.73 -5.96
CA LEU A 91 -2.48 5.60 -5.80
C LEU A 91 -3.75 6.02 -5.07
N THR A 92 -4.89 5.81 -5.72
CA THR A 92 -6.21 5.93 -5.10
C THR A 92 -6.79 4.56 -4.80
N VAL A 93 -7.20 4.32 -3.57
CA VAL A 93 -7.87 3.11 -3.12
C VAL A 93 -9.32 3.41 -2.74
N GLY A 94 -10.25 2.74 -3.38
CA GLY A 94 -11.68 2.94 -3.14
C GLY A 94 -12.09 2.57 -1.72
N ASN A 95 -11.66 1.41 -1.23
CA ASN A 95 -12.01 0.92 0.09
C ASN A 95 -10.82 0.20 0.75
N VAL A 96 -10.49 0.59 1.96
CA VAL A 96 -9.46 -0.07 2.76
C VAL A 96 -10.10 -0.75 3.95
N LYS A 97 -9.88 -2.05 4.07
CA LYS A 97 -10.47 -2.89 5.11
C LYS A 97 -9.41 -3.65 5.91
N LYS A 98 -9.69 -3.82 7.18
CA LYS A 98 -8.92 -4.72 8.06
C LYS A 98 -7.41 -4.42 8.10
N PHE A 99 -7.02 -3.16 7.97
CA PHE A 99 -5.65 -2.81 8.32
C PHE A 99 -5.50 -2.92 9.83
N GLN A 100 -4.74 -3.91 10.25
CA GLN A 100 -4.53 -4.23 11.66
C GLN A 100 -3.08 -3.96 12.09
N GLY A 101 -2.76 -4.28 13.31
CA GLY A 101 -1.43 -4.17 13.85
C GLY A 101 -0.38 -4.92 13.01
N GLY A 102 0.73 -4.26 12.77
CA GLY A 102 1.76 -4.73 11.86
C GLY A 102 1.65 -4.22 10.42
N CYS A 103 0.53 -3.60 10.02
CA CYS A 103 0.47 -2.85 8.77
C CYS A 103 1.36 -1.61 8.83
N SER A 104 2.01 -1.31 7.71
CA SER A 104 2.73 -0.05 7.53
C SER A 104 2.48 0.54 6.16
N ILE A 105 2.50 1.87 6.11
CA ILE A 105 2.39 2.64 4.88
C ILE A 105 3.55 3.62 4.86
N ASP A 106 4.33 3.58 3.79
CA ASP A 106 5.47 4.46 3.56
C ASP A 106 5.21 5.28 2.29
N ILE A 107 5.14 6.60 2.41
CA ILE A 107 4.90 7.52 1.29
C ILE A 107 6.10 8.45 1.17
N ASP A 108 6.82 8.38 0.06
CA ASP A 108 7.94 9.29 -0.19
C ASP A 108 7.45 10.71 -0.50
N GLN A 109 8.38 11.69 -0.50
CA GLN A 109 8.06 13.11 -0.63
C GLN A 109 7.39 13.52 -1.95
N SER A 110 7.47 12.68 -2.99
CA SER A 110 6.90 12.95 -4.31
C SER A 110 5.59 12.21 -4.58
N SER A 111 5.21 11.31 -3.68
CA SER A 111 4.10 10.39 -3.90
C SER A 111 2.83 10.82 -3.16
N THR A 112 1.69 10.34 -3.67
CA THR A 112 0.36 10.58 -3.11
C THR A 112 -0.37 9.26 -2.88
N LEU A 113 -0.99 9.12 -1.72
CA LEU A 113 -1.92 8.04 -1.42
C LEU A 113 -3.27 8.61 -1.02
N THR A 114 -4.32 8.10 -1.64
CA THR A 114 -5.71 8.49 -1.32
C THR A 114 -6.51 7.26 -0.92
N PHE A 115 -7.12 7.30 0.25
CA PHE A 115 -8.13 6.34 0.69
C PHE A 115 -9.50 7.02 0.66
N ASN A 116 -10.38 6.56 -0.24
CA ASN A 116 -11.75 7.08 -0.33
C ASN A 116 -12.67 6.54 0.77
N SER A 117 -12.31 5.40 1.35
CA SER A 117 -12.98 4.81 2.49
C SER A 117 -11.98 4.01 3.31
N TYR A 118 -12.01 4.17 4.61
CA TYR A 118 -11.18 3.43 5.53
C TYR A 118 -12.03 2.80 6.62
N ASP A 119 -12.00 1.48 6.68
CA ASP A 119 -12.59 0.69 7.76
C ASP A 119 -11.44 0.06 8.56
N GLY A 120 -11.12 0.66 9.67
CA GLY A 120 -10.08 0.17 10.58
C GLY A 120 -10.46 -1.16 11.20
N GLY A 121 -9.46 -2.00 11.46
CA GLY A 121 -9.65 -3.30 12.10
C GLY A 121 -10.28 -3.22 13.50
N ASN A 122 -10.87 -4.31 13.94
CA ASN A 122 -11.70 -4.39 15.14
C ASN A 122 -10.93 -4.32 16.47
N ASP A 123 -9.61 -4.38 16.49
CA ASP A 123 -8.86 -4.78 17.70
C ASP A 123 -8.02 -3.68 18.35
N GLY A 124 -8.31 -2.42 18.06
CA GLY A 124 -7.53 -1.30 18.63
C GLY A 124 -6.09 -1.21 18.12
N GLU A 125 -5.72 -2.08 17.20
CA GLU A 125 -4.42 -2.08 16.55
C GLU A 125 -4.31 -0.93 15.53
N ARG A 126 -3.11 -0.39 15.40
CA ARG A 126 -2.88 0.78 14.58
C ARG A 126 -1.89 0.51 13.47
N THR A 127 -2.21 1.02 12.29
CA THR A 127 -1.29 1.04 11.14
C THR A 127 -0.24 2.12 11.34
N THR A 128 1.02 1.80 11.10
CA THR A 128 2.08 2.81 11.08
C THR A 128 2.07 3.52 9.73
N LEU A 129 1.93 4.84 9.74
CA LEU A 129 2.02 5.69 8.55
C LEU A 129 3.27 6.57 8.63
N ASN A 130 4.23 6.32 7.76
CA ASN A 130 5.39 7.18 7.55
C ASN A 130 5.13 8.05 6.32
N ASN A 131 4.67 9.26 6.52
CA ASN A 131 4.24 10.15 5.45
C ASN A 131 5.22 11.31 5.23
N TYR A 132 5.96 11.26 4.14
CA TYR A 132 6.80 12.36 3.64
C TYR A 132 6.19 13.06 2.42
N GLY A 133 5.15 12.46 1.80
CA GLY A 133 4.41 12.94 0.65
C GLY A 133 3.03 13.47 1.01
N THR A 134 2.02 13.07 0.24
CA THR A 134 0.62 13.45 0.48
C THR A 134 -0.22 12.23 0.83
N PHE A 135 -0.92 12.27 1.95
CA PHE A 135 -1.91 11.27 2.32
C PHE A 135 -3.30 11.91 2.47
N ASN A 136 -4.22 11.46 1.64
CA ASN A 136 -5.62 11.89 1.67
C ASN A 136 -6.48 10.76 2.24
N LEU A 137 -7.23 11.03 3.29
CA LEU A 137 -8.09 10.07 3.95
C LEU A 137 -9.52 10.61 4.04
N ALA A 138 -10.44 9.99 3.31
CA ALA A 138 -11.87 10.13 3.56
C ALA A 138 -12.28 9.08 4.62
N TYR A 139 -12.58 9.57 5.81
CA TYR A 139 -12.95 8.71 6.94
C TYR A 139 -14.43 8.37 6.89
N THR A 140 -14.77 7.11 6.81
CA THR A 140 -16.17 6.69 6.67
C THR A 140 -16.73 5.88 7.83
N LYS A 141 -15.99 5.44 8.76
CA LYS A 141 -16.42 4.80 10.02
C LYS A 141 -15.49 3.67 10.42
N SER A 142 -14.85 3.73 11.54
CA SER A 142 -14.23 2.54 12.11
C SER A 142 -15.24 1.79 12.97
N GLN A 143 -15.37 0.51 12.75
CA GLN A 143 -16.19 -0.34 13.60
C GLN A 143 -15.49 -0.75 14.90
N GLY A 144 -14.25 -0.38 15.13
CA GLY A 144 -13.51 -0.95 16.25
C GLY A 144 -12.28 -0.20 16.76
N GLY A 145 -12.14 1.09 16.56
CA GLY A 145 -11.07 1.86 17.21
C GLY A 145 -9.67 1.69 16.58
N GLY A 146 -9.55 1.09 15.43
CA GLY A 146 -8.34 1.12 14.62
C GLY A 146 -8.02 2.54 14.14
N GLY A 147 -6.73 2.86 14.02
CA GLY A 147 -6.28 4.20 13.61
C GLY A 147 -4.86 4.13 13.06
N PHE A 148 -4.23 5.29 13.02
CA PHE A 148 -2.86 5.40 12.54
C PHE A 148 -1.92 5.89 13.64
N TYR A 149 -0.72 5.31 13.71
CA TYR A 149 0.45 5.98 14.26
C TYR A 149 1.10 6.75 13.13
N VAL A 150 1.06 8.08 13.17
CA VAL A 150 1.52 8.93 12.08
C VAL A 150 2.88 9.50 12.41
N ASN A 151 3.86 9.18 11.57
CA ASN A 151 5.15 9.84 11.51
C ASN A 151 5.12 10.79 10.31
N LEU A 152 4.88 12.07 10.55
CA LEU A 152 4.82 13.08 9.51
C LEU A 152 6.21 13.66 9.27
N GLY A 153 6.74 13.47 8.06
CA GLY A 153 7.99 14.10 7.65
C GLY A 153 7.83 15.59 7.40
N ALA A 154 8.96 16.30 7.20
CA ALA A 154 8.96 17.76 7.03
C ALA A 154 8.16 18.24 5.79
N THR A 155 8.01 17.40 4.77
CA THR A 155 7.23 17.67 3.56
C THR A 155 5.87 16.98 3.55
N GLY A 156 5.58 16.18 4.59
CA GLY A 156 4.38 15.36 4.64
C GLY A 156 3.12 16.21 4.81
N ILE A 157 2.10 15.90 4.00
CA ILE A 157 0.77 16.52 4.04
C ILE A 157 -0.25 15.43 4.37
N MET A 158 -1.13 15.71 5.31
CA MET A 158 -2.24 14.82 5.65
C MET A 158 -3.56 15.59 5.56
N ASN A 159 -4.42 15.15 4.64
CA ASN A 159 -5.74 15.72 4.44
C ASN A 159 -6.80 14.74 4.96
N LEU A 160 -7.60 15.19 5.90
CA LEU A 160 -8.72 14.41 6.43
C LEU A 160 -10.03 15.04 5.95
N THR A 161 -10.89 14.23 5.36
CA THR A 161 -12.24 14.62 4.95
C THR A 161 -13.26 13.69 5.61
N SER A 162 -14.37 14.25 6.03
CA SER A 162 -15.51 13.52 6.66
C SER A 162 -16.68 13.47 5.71
#